data_1650b5199eb298c1bc75762880bba958
#
_entry.id   1650b5199eb298c1bc75762880bba958
#
_cell.length_a   1.000
_cell.length_b   1.000
_cell.length_c   1.000
_cell.angle_alpha   90.00
_cell.angle_beta   90.00
_cell.angle_gamma   90.00
#
_symmetry.space_group_name_H-M   'P 1'
#
loop_
_entity.id
_entity.type
_entity.pdbx_description
1 polymer ?
#
loop_
_entity_poly.entity_id
_entity_poly.type
_entity_poly.pdbx_seq_one_letter_code
_entity_poly.pdbx_strand_id
1 'polypeptide(L)'
;MLTTNKRCRPQAVSLTDFIGGTTLKNNQTTERLLAASRTIWEGYLTHPFVQGIADGSLAVDKFRFYLLQDYLYLFDYAKVFAQGVVKSREPEVMRTFAAYVESILGGEMNVHRGYMKRLGITEEQAETVKPSLSNLSYTAYMRAVAAEEGPAEIMAAVLSCALSYEYIAKWIVANYPDAEKHAFYGEWVQSYASEGYAEENVRLTALMERLTEGYSEQQLQHLTDIFVACSRYEAMFWDMAWSGAM
;
A
#
# COMPACT_ATOMS: atom_id res chain seq x y z
N MET A 1 -32.79 -16.44 26.24
CA MET A 1 -31.94 -15.28 26.58
C MET A 1 -31.12 -14.95 25.35
N LEU A 2 -31.52 -13.92 24.62
CA LEU A 2 -30.82 -13.46 23.42
C LEU A 2 -29.71 -12.49 23.89
N THR A 3 -28.47 -12.94 23.82
CA THR A 3 -27.29 -12.08 24.04
C THR A 3 -27.15 -11.15 22.87
N THR A 4 -27.53 -9.90 23.02
CA THR A 4 -27.27 -8.81 22.09
C THR A 4 -25.76 -8.58 22.01
N ASN A 5 -25.17 -9.06 20.93
CA ASN A 5 -23.79 -8.79 20.59
C ASN A 5 -23.67 -7.28 20.28
N LYS A 6 -23.24 -6.47 21.26
CA LYS A 6 -22.89 -5.06 21.06
C LYS A 6 -21.65 -5.04 20.17
N ARG A 7 -21.83 -4.88 18.86
CA ARG A 7 -20.73 -4.48 17.98
C ARG A 7 -20.22 -3.13 18.52
N CYS A 8 -19.05 -3.13 19.15
CA CYS A 8 -18.32 -1.90 19.42
C CYS A 8 -18.17 -1.15 18.10
N ARG A 9 -18.47 0.14 18.11
CA ARG A 9 -18.15 0.98 16.94
C ARG A 9 -16.63 0.98 16.79
N PRO A 10 -16.10 0.71 15.58
CA PRO A 10 -14.66 0.75 15.33
C PRO A 10 -14.09 2.10 15.78
N GLN A 11 -13.00 2.07 16.55
CA GLN A 11 -12.28 3.30 16.88
C GLN A 11 -11.63 3.81 15.59
N ALA A 12 -11.91 5.06 15.25
CA ALA A 12 -11.23 5.73 14.16
C ALA A 12 -9.77 5.96 14.61
N VAL A 13 -8.84 5.26 13.98
CA VAL A 13 -7.42 5.66 14.03
C VAL A 13 -7.34 6.95 13.22
N SER A 14 -7.04 8.07 13.87
CA SER A 14 -6.88 9.33 13.15
C SER A 14 -5.69 9.21 12.20
N LEU A 15 -5.85 9.64 10.95
CA LEU A 15 -4.74 9.72 9.98
C LEU A 15 -3.58 10.56 10.53
N THR A 16 -3.87 11.56 11.37
CA THR A 16 -2.87 12.38 12.08
C THR A 16 -2.14 11.61 13.18
N ASP A 17 -2.81 10.68 13.87
CA ASP A 17 -2.19 9.82 14.89
C ASP A 17 -1.32 8.74 14.24
N PHE A 18 -1.67 8.34 13.01
CA PHE A 18 -0.92 7.39 12.21
C PHE A 18 0.50 7.90 11.88
N ILE A 19 0.64 9.19 11.54
CA ILE A 19 1.94 9.82 11.23
C ILE A 19 2.62 10.33 12.52
N GLY A 20 1.86 10.62 13.58
CA GLY A 20 2.31 11.28 14.82
C GLY A 20 3.15 10.40 15.75
N GLY A 21 3.33 9.12 15.44
CA GLY A 21 4.22 8.23 16.20
C GLY A 21 5.71 8.55 16.02
N THR A 22 6.09 9.30 14.99
CA THR A 22 7.47 9.72 14.76
C THR A 22 7.49 11.20 14.41
N THR A 23 7.84 12.02 15.39
CA THR A 23 7.93 13.48 15.28
C THR A 23 9.06 13.88 14.32
N LEU A 24 8.83 13.77 13.02
CA LEU A 24 9.60 14.54 12.04
C LEU A 24 8.97 15.95 12.01
N LYS A 25 9.69 16.93 12.50
CA LYS A 25 9.24 18.32 12.69
C LYS A 25 8.81 19.07 11.41
N ASN A 26 8.70 18.41 10.23
CA ASN A 26 8.37 19.03 8.96
C ASN A 26 7.78 18.00 7.94
N ASN A 27 6.68 17.32 8.25
CA ASN A 27 6.01 16.42 7.29
C ASN A 27 4.91 17.13 6.46
N GLN A 28 5.14 18.37 6.08
CA GLN A 28 4.10 19.21 5.45
C GLN A 28 3.56 18.64 4.14
N THR A 29 4.43 18.09 3.29
CA THR A 29 4.02 17.49 2.01
C THR A 29 3.21 16.22 2.24
N THR A 30 3.72 15.29 3.04
CA THR A 30 3.05 14.02 3.34
C THR A 30 1.70 14.24 4.03
N GLU A 31 1.62 15.15 5.00
CA GLU A 31 0.36 15.53 5.66
C GLU A 31 -0.67 16.07 4.67
N ARG A 32 -0.23 16.88 3.70
CA ARG A 32 -1.09 17.39 2.62
C ARG A 32 -1.63 16.26 1.74
N LEU A 33 -0.77 15.33 1.31
CA LEU A 33 -1.16 14.17 0.50
C LEU A 33 -2.22 13.33 1.21
N LEU A 34 -1.98 13.01 2.47
CA LEU A 34 -2.89 12.23 3.31
C LEU A 34 -4.21 12.95 3.58
N ALA A 35 -4.17 14.25 3.85
CA ALA A 35 -5.38 15.05 4.05
C ALA A 35 -6.27 15.05 2.79
N ALA A 36 -5.67 15.14 1.60
CA ALA A 36 -6.38 15.12 0.33
C ALA A 36 -7.02 13.75 0.01
N SER A 37 -6.44 12.66 0.52
CA SER A 37 -6.92 11.30 0.28
C SER A 37 -7.75 10.71 1.42
N ARG A 38 -7.95 11.45 2.51
CA ARG A 38 -8.60 10.97 3.74
C ARG A 38 -9.87 10.19 3.50
N THR A 39 -10.84 10.77 2.77
CA THR A 39 -12.15 10.13 2.53
C THR A 39 -12.02 8.83 1.73
N ILE A 40 -11.05 8.77 0.81
CA ILE A 40 -10.78 7.55 0.03
C ILE A 40 -10.27 6.46 0.97
N TRP A 41 -9.30 6.77 1.81
CA TRP A 41 -8.67 5.82 2.74
C TRP A 41 -9.59 5.36 3.85
N GLU A 42 -10.45 6.25 4.39
CA GLU A 42 -11.52 5.85 5.32
C GLU A 42 -12.48 4.83 4.66
N GLY A 43 -12.69 4.94 3.35
CA GLY A 43 -13.43 3.97 2.56
C GLY A 43 -12.81 2.58 2.52
N TYR A 44 -11.47 2.45 2.52
CA TYR A 44 -10.80 1.14 2.58
C TYR A 44 -11.15 0.37 3.84
N LEU A 45 -11.24 1.05 4.99
CA LEU A 45 -11.52 0.43 6.28
C LEU A 45 -12.90 -0.23 6.34
N THR A 46 -13.85 0.26 5.54
CA THR A 46 -15.21 -0.27 5.46
C THR A 46 -15.42 -1.23 4.28
N HIS A 47 -14.39 -1.39 3.44
CA HIS A 47 -14.47 -2.25 2.28
C HIS A 47 -14.62 -3.73 2.69
N PRO A 48 -15.53 -4.52 2.09
CA PRO A 48 -15.83 -5.89 2.53
C PRO A 48 -14.62 -6.83 2.44
N PHE A 49 -13.68 -6.60 1.53
CA PHE A 49 -12.44 -7.36 1.46
C PHE A 49 -11.56 -7.14 2.69
N VAL A 50 -11.35 -5.88 3.08
CA VAL A 50 -10.56 -5.49 4.25
C VAL A 50 -11.24 -5.97 5.55
N GLN A 51 -12.55 -5.79 5.66
CA GLN A 51 -13.33 -6.30 6.79
C GLN A 51 -13.24 -7.83 6.93
N GLY A 52 -13.28 -8.53 5.81
CA GLY A 52 -13.17 -9.98 5.79
C GLY A 52 -11.77 -10.50 6.18
N ILE A 53 -10.68 -9.74 5.90
CA ILE A 53 -9.37 -10.03 6.48
C ILE A 53 -9.38 -9.79 7.98
N ALA A 54 -9.93 -8.66 8.42
CA ALA A 54 -9.93 -8.22 9.81
C ALA A 54 -10.66 -9.20 10.75
N ASP A 55 -11.81 -9.73 10.33
CA ASP A 55 -12.62 -10.68 11.11
C ASP A 55 -12.42 -12.15 10.73
N GLY A 56 -11.56 -12.44 9.74
CA GLY A 56 -11.25 -13.79 9.27
C GLY A 56 -12.31 -14.40 8.36
N SER A 57 -13.35 -13.67 7.97
CA SER A 57 -14.48 -14.19 7.19
C SER A 57 -14.29 -14.12 5.67
N LEU A 58 -13.19 -13.52 5.17
CA LEU A 58 -12.92 -13.43 3.76
C LEU A 58 -12.84 -14.82 3.12
N ALA A 59 -13.53 -15.04 2.00
CA ALA A 59 -13.42 -16.29 1.26
C ALA A 59 -11.99 -16.44 0.71
N VAL A 60 -11.40 -17.62 0.90
CA VAL A 60 -10.01 -17.93 0.50
C VAL A 60 -9.80 -17.71 -1.01
N ASP A 61 -10.80 -17.99 -1.85
CA ASP A 61 -10.71 -17.78 -3.29
C ASP A 61 -10.57 -16.29 -3.67
N LYS A 62 -11.19 -15.37 -2.90
CA LYS A 62 -11.01 -13.93 -3.10
C LYS A 62 -9.61 -13.50 -2.72
N PHE A 63 -9.08 -14.00 -1.61
CA PHE A 63 -7.71 -13.74 -1.21
C PHE A 63 -6.70 -14.35 -2.20
N ARG A 64 -6.98 -15.55 -2.72
CA ARG A 64 -6.17 -16.16 -3.77
C ARG A 64 -6.10 -15.30 -5.03
N PHE A 65 -7.24 -14.77 -5.48
CA PHE A 65 -7.31 -13.88 -6.63
C PHE A 65 -6.54 -12.57 -6.37
N TYR A 66 -6.77 -11.93 -5.22
CA TYR A 66 -6.01 -10.75 -4.78
C TYR A 66 -4.50 -11.02 -4.83
N LEU A 67 -4.05 -12.10 -4.18
CA LEU A 67 -2.64 -12.45 -4.08
C LEU A 67 -1.96 -12.60 -5.45
N LEU A 68 -2.65 -13.21 -6.41
CA LEU A 68 -2.12 -13.38 -7.77
C LEU A 68 -2.03 -12.04 -8.51
N GLN A 69 -3.03 -11.17 -8.35
CA GLN A 69 -3.02 -9.84 -8.95
C GLN A 69 -1.96 -8.96 -8.31
N ASP A 70 -1.80 -9.05 -7.01
CA ASP A 70 -0.82 -8.29 -6.24
C ASP A 70 0.62 -8.76 -6.55
N TYR A 71 0.84 -10.07 -6.69
CA TYR A 71 2.12 -10.62 -7.15
C TYR A 71 2.55 -10.03 -8.51
N LEU A 72 1.61 -9.89 -9.45
CA LEU A 72 1.89 -9.24 -10.74
C LEU A 72 2.14 -7.74 -10.60
N TYR A 73 1.37 -7.06 -9.73
CA TYR A 73 1.53 -5.64 -9.42
C TYR A 73 2.93 -5.32 -8.90
N LEU A 74 3.46 -6.13 -7.99
CA LEU A 74 4.76 -5.92 -7.35
C LEU A 74 5.92 -5.87 -8.35
N PHE A 75 5.86 -6.59 -9.47
CA PHE A 75 6.88 -6.46 -10.52
C PHE A 75 6.90 -5.07 -11.14
N ASP A 76 5.74 -4.49 -11.43
CA ASP A 76 5.67 -3.14 -12.01
C ASP A 76 5.95 -2.08 -10.94
N TYR A 77 5.54 -2.31 -9.70
CA TYR A 77 5.86 -1.46 -8.56
C TYR A 77 7.38 -1.36 -8.33
N ALA A 78 8.10 -2.48 -8.35
CA ALA A 78 9.55 -2.50 -8.28
C ALA A 78 10.22 -1.73 -9.45
N LYS A 79 9.66 -1.83 -10.68
CA LYS A 79 10.15 -1.06 -11.83
C LYS A 79 9.95 0.45 -11.65
N VAL A 80 8.86 0.88 -11.01
CA VAL A 80 8.62 2.30 -10.69
C VAL A 80 9.69 2.81 -9.74
N PHE A 81 10.03 2.06 -8.67
CA PHE A 81 11.16 2.40 -7.79
C PHE A 81 12.50 2.41 -8.53
N ALA A 82 12.74 1.45 -9.43
CA ALA A 82 13.96 1.42 -10.24
C ALA A 82 14.09 2.66 -11.14
N GLN A 83 12.99 3.19 -11.67
CA GLN A 83 13.00 4.48 -12.38
C GLN A 83 13.38 5.64 -11.45
N GLY A 84 13.02 5.61 -10.19
CA GLY A 84 13.47 6.55 -9.17
C GLY A 84 14.99 6.56 -9.05
N VAL A 85 15.66 5.41 -9.12
CA VAL A 85 17.14 5.33 -9.18
C VAL A 85 17.67 6.02 -10.44
N VAL A 86 17.08 5.73 -11.62
CA VAL A 86 17.53 6.27 -12.91
C VAL A 86 17.35 7.79 -12.99
N LYS A 87 16.23 8.31 -12.47
CA LYS A 87 15.88 9.74 -12.50
C LYS A 87 16.61 10.57 -11.44
N SER A 88 17.16 9.94 -10.40
CA SER A 88 17.85 10.64 -9.31
C SER A 88 19.29 10.99 -9.69
N ARG A 89 19.78 12.10 -9.15
CA ARG A 89 21.18 12.55 -9.31
C ARG A 89 22.00 12.39 -8.02
N GLU A 90 21.33 12.36 -6.89
CA GLU A 90 21.97 12.25 -5.59
C GLU A 90 22.16 10.79 -5.18
N PRO A 91 23.40 10.37 -4.83
CA PRO A 91 23.67 8.97 -4.50
C PRO A 91 22.84 8.42 -3.33
N GLU A 92 22.46 9.27 -2.37
CA GLU A 92 21.65 8.87 -1.23
C GLU A 92 20.20 8.59 -1.64
N VAL A 93 19.62 9.45 -2.49
CA VAL A 93 18.29 9.23 -3.07
C VAL A 93 18.28 7.96 -3.92
N MET A 94 19.31 7.76 -4.76
CA MET A 94 19.45 6.54 -5.54
C MET A 94 19.52 5.29 -4.66
N ARG A 95 20.28 5.32 -3.54
CA ARG A 95 20.36 4.19 -2.60
C ARG A 95 19.04 3.90 -1.95
N THR A 96 18.28 4.93 -1.57
CA THR A 96 16.94 4.73 -0.99
C THR A 96 16.01 4.03 -1.97
N PHE A 97 15.89 4.51 -3.20
CA PHE A 97 15.07 3.84 -4.23
C PHE A 97 15.53 2.40 -4.50
N ALA A 98 16.85 2.17 -4.60
CA ALA A 98 17.40 0.82 -4.83
C ALA A 98 17.10 -0.15 -3.68
N ALA A 99 17.15 0.32 -2.42
CA ALA A 99 16.82 -0.48 -1.26
C ALA A 99 15.37 -0.95 -1.28
N TYR A 100 14.45 -0.10 -1.78
CA TYR A 100 13.04 -0.50 -1.93
C TYR A 100 12.82 -1.52 -3.06
N VAL A 101 13.57 -1.43 -4.15
CA VAL A 101 13.54 -2.50 -5.18
C VAL A 101 13.91 -3.84 -4.55
N GLU A 102 14.94 -3.89 -3.72
CA GLU A 102 15.35 -5.11 -3.03
C GLU A 102 14.31 -5.56 -1.99
N SER A 103 13.75 -4.63 -1.19
CA SER A 103 12.70 -4.93 -0.20
C SER A 103 11.47 -5.55 -0.88
N ILE A 104 11.03 -5.03 -2.02
CA ILE A 104 9.89 -5.58 -2.76
C ILE A 104 10.22 -6.98 -3.31
N LEU A 105 11.31 -7.12 -4.08
CA LEU A 105 11.62 -8.35 -4.79
C LEU A 105 12.11 -9.47 -3.86
N GLY A 106 12.83 -9.13 -2.80
CA GLY A 106 13.38 -10.07 -1.82
C GLY A 106 12.52 -10.25 -0.57
N GLY A 107 11.81 -9.22 -0.13
CA GLY A 107 11.00 -9.22 1.10
C GLY A 107 9.54 -9.54 0.83
N GLU A 108 8.80 -8.57 0.30
CA GLU A 108 7.35 -8.66 0.13
C GLU A 108 6.93 -9.82 -0.79
N MET A 109 7.64 -10.01 -1.91
CA MET A 109 7.38 -11.13 -2.81
C MET A 109 7.63 -12.50 -2.16
N ASN A 110 8.48 -12.61 -1.13
CA ASN A 110 8.65 -13.86 -0.39
C ASN A 110 7.43 -14.20 0.47
N VAL A 111 6.76 -13.19 1.04
CA VAL A 111 5.47 -13.38 1.74
C VAL A 111 4.43 -13.93 0.76
N HIS A 112 4.35 -13.35 -0.45
CA HIS A 112 3.46 -13.82 -1.52
C HIS A 112 3.75 -15.27 -1.91
N ARG A 113 5.03 -15.63 -2.11
CA ARG A 113 5.45 -17.01 -2.39
C ARG A 113 5.07 -17.97 -1.27
N GLY A 114 5.17 -17.53 0.00
CA GLY A 114 4.72 -18.30 1.16
C GLY A 114 3.22 -18.60 1.12
N TYR A 115 2.40 -17.61 0.79
CA TYR A 115 0.95 -17.79 0.58
C TYR A 115 0.65 -18.68 -0.63
N MET A 116 1.29 -18.43 -1.77
CA MET A 116 1.11 -19.26 -2.97
C MET A 116 1.37 -20.73 -2.68
N LYS A 117 2.46 -21.06 -1.96
CA LYS A 117 2.77 -22.42 -1.54
C LYS A 117 1.65 -23.04 -0.70
N ARG A 118 1.08 -22.30 0.26
CA ARG A 118 -0.05 -22.78 1.08
C ARG A 118 -1.33 -23.00 0.26
N LEU A 119 -1.52 -22.22 -0.79
CA LEU A 119 -2.65 -22.31 -1.71
C LEU A 119 -2.43 -23.33 -2.85
N GLY A 120 -1.27 -24.00 -2.90
CA GLY A 120 -0.93 -24.93 -3.95
C GLY A 120 -0.71 -24.28 -5.32
N ILE A 121 -0.31 -23.00 -5.34
CA ILE A 121 -0.02 -22.24 -6.56
C ILE A 121 1.50 -22.30 -6.80
N THR A 122 1.92 -22.73 -7.99
CA THR A 122 3.32 -22.67 -8.42
C THR A 122 3.66 -21.29 -8.98
N GLU A 123 4.94 -20.92 -8.99
CA GLU A 123 5.39 -19.67 -9.63
C GLU A 123 5.03 -19.66 -11.13
N GLU A 124 5.20 -20.78 -11.82
CA GLU A 124 4.81 -20.92 -13.23
C GLU A 124 3.32 -20.65 -13.45
N GLN A 125 2.46 -21.15 -12.54
CA GLN A 125 1.02 -20.85 -12.60
C GLN A 125 0.76 -19.35 -12.37
N ALA A 126 1.46 -18.72 -11.42
CA ALA A 126 1.31 -17.29 -11.15
C ALA A 126 1.75 -16.43 -12.35
N GLU A 127 2.82 -16.80 -13.03
CA GLU A 127 3.32 -16.10 -14.22
C GLU A 127 2.38 -16.22 -15.44
N THR A 128 1.53 -17.24 -15.49
CA THR A 128 0.53 -17.40 -16.57
C THR A 128 -0.74 -16.60 -16.34
N VAL A 129 -0.95 -16.07 -15.14
CA VAL A 129 -2.10 -15.24 -14.80
C VAL A 129 -2.04 -13.92 -15.56
N LYS A 130 -3.16 -13.52 -16.14
CA LYS A 130 -3.27 -12.20 -16.77
C LYS A 130 -3.63 -11.16 -15.70
N PRO A 131 -2.99 -9.98 -15.73
CA PRO A 131 -3.43 -8.88 -14.88
C PRO A 131 -4.83 -8.42 -15.30
N SER A 132 -5.64 -8.08 -14.31
CA SER A 132 -6.95 -7.47 -14.51
C SER A 132 -6.83 -6.06 -15.11
N LEU A 133 -7.92 -5.52 -15.64
CA LEU A 133 -7.92 -4.15 -16.16
C LEU A 133 -7.61 -3.11 -15.07
N SER A 134 -8.06 -3.33 -13.83
CA SER A 134 -7.74 -2.46 -12.70
C SER A 134 -6.24 -2.48 -12.40
N ASN A 135 -5.61 -3.66 -12.37
CA ASN A 135 -4.18 -3.80 -12.16
C ASN A 135 -3.37 -3.16 -13.31
N LEU A 136 -3.75 -3.45 -14.57
CA LEU A 136 -3.09 -2.87 -15.75
C LEU A 136 -3.19 -1.34 -15.77
N SER A 137 -4.35 -0.77 -15.46
CA SER A 137 -4.52 0.69 -15.48
C SER A 137 -3.74 1.36 -14.37
N TYR A 138 -3.71 0.77 -13.18
CA TYR A 138 -2.94 1.30 -12.05
C TYR A 138 -1.43 1.28 -12.33
N THR A 139 -0.91 0.12 -12.72
CA THR A 139 0.52 -0.01 -13.02
C THR A 139 0.95 0.81 -14.23
N ALA A 140 0.09 0.93 -15.26
CA ALA A 140 0.34 1.81 -16.41
C ALA A 140 0.41 3.28 -15.99
N TYR A 141 -0.48 3.74 -15.10
CA TYR A 141 -0.44 5.10 -14.57
C TYR A 141 0.86 5.40 -13.82
N MET A 142 1.25 4.55 -12.85
CA MET A 142 2.49 4.73 -12.10
C MET A 142 3.72 4.72 -13.02
N ARG A 143 3.74 3.82 -14.01
CA ARG A 143 4.83 3.74 -14.99
C ARG A 143 4.89 4.96 -15.91
N ALA A 144 3.74 5.53 -16.28
CA ALA A 144 3.69 6.79 -17.05
C ALA A 144 4.28 7.95 -16.22
N VAL A 145 3.86 8.10 -14.95
CA VAL A 145 4.46 9.06 -14.02
C VAL A 145 5.97 8.85 -13.93
N ALA A 146 6.42 7.60 -13.75
CA ALA A 146 7.86 7.31 -13.63
C ALA A 146 8.65 7.57 -14.92
N ALA A 147 8.03 7.44 -16.09
CA ALA A 147 8.67 7.73 -17.39
C ALA A 147 8.79 9.23 -17.67
N GLU A 148 7.76 9.98 -17.36
CA GLU A 148 7.60 11.38 -17.78
C GLU A 148 8.11 12.37 -16.73
N GLU A 149 8.04 12.00 -15.43
CA GLU A 149 8.23 12.90 -14.30
C GLU A 149 9.57 12.66 -13.55
N GLY A 150 9.74 13.36 -12.43
CA GLY A 150 10.91 13.31 -11.55
C GLY A 150 10.76 12.40 -10.33
N PRO A 151 11.81 12.35 -9.48
CA PRO A 151 11.80 11.50 -8.28
C PRO A 151 10.71 11.82 -7.26
N ALA A 152 10.28 13.09 -7.14
CA ALA A 152 9.23 13.49 -6.21
C ALA A 152 7.85 12.97 -6.66
N GLU A 153 7.57 13.02 -7.95
CA GLU A 153 6.33 12.53 -8.55
C GLU A 153 6.28 10.99 -8.49
N ILE A 154 7.41 10.32 -8.75
CA ILE A 154 7.55 8.88 -8.54
C ILE A 154 7.25 8.53 -7.09
N MET A 155 7.81 9.27 -6.14
CA MET A 155 7.55 9.07 -4.71
C MET A 155 6.07 9.28 -4.38
N ALA A 156 5.42 10.32 -4.91
CA ALA A 156 3.99 10.53 -4.71
C ALA A 156 3.13 9.36 -5.22
N ALA A 157 3.53 8.76 -6.36
CA ALA A 157 2.82 7.61 -6.92
C ALA A 157 2.96 6.35 -6.06
N VAL A 158 4.15 6.06 -5.50
CA VAL A 158 4.38 4.83 -4.73
C VAL A 158 3.95 4.95 -3.26
N LEU A 159 3.99 6.13 -2.66
CA LEU A 159 3.61 6.35 -1.26
C LEU A 159 2.14 6.00 -0.97
N SER A 160 1.25 6.15 -1.95
CA SER A 160 -0.16 5.82 -1.76
C SER A 160 -0.35 4.35 -1.37
N CYS A 161 0.32 3.43 -2.05
CA CYS A 161 0.31 2.00 -1.71
C CYS A 161 0.98 1.76 -0.36
N ALA A 162 2.26 2.14 -0.20
CA ALA A 162 3.05 1.86 0.98
C ALA A 162 2.37 2.30 2.29
N LEU A 163 1.88 3.54 2.33
CA LEU A 163 1.26 4.09 3.54
C LEU A 163 -0.15 3.55 3.79
N SER A 164 -0.93 3.24 2.73
CA SER A 164 -2.30 2.78 2.92
C SER A 164 -2.37 1.36 3.51
N TYR A 165 -1.45 0.48 3.16
CA TYR A 165 -1.37 -0.86 3.72
C TYR A 165 -1.02 -0.84 5.22
N GLU A 166 -0.08 0.01 5.63
CA GLU A 166 0.21 0.23 7.05
C GLU A 166 -1.01 0.79 7.80
N TYR A 167 -1.68 1.79 7.21
CA TYR A 167 -2.89 2.38 7.78
C TYR A 167 -4.00 1.35 8.00
N ILE A 168 -4.27 0.51 7.00
CA ILE A 168 -5.25 -0.58 7.08
C ILE A 168 -4.84 -1.59 8.16
N ALA A 169 -3.59 -2.06 8.14
CA ALA A 169 -3.13 -3.08 9.07
C ALA A 169 -3.13 -2.60 10.52
N LYS A 170 -2.68 -1.39 10.79
CA LYS A 170 -2.75 -0.78 12.13
C LYS A 170 -4.19 -0.60 12.61
N TRP A 171 -5.10 -0.20 11.71
CA TRP A 171 -6.51 -0.12 12.04
C TRP A 171 -7.11 -1.52 12.37
N ILE A 172 -6.74 -2.54 11.60
CA ILE A 172 -7.16 -3.92 11.88
C ILE A 172 -6.71 -4.35 13.28
N VAL A 173 -5.43 -4.21 13.60
CA VAL A 173 -4.87 -4.58 14.92
C VAL A 173 -5.57 -3.84 16.05
N ALA A 174 -5.83 -2.53 15.88
CA ALA A 174 -6.51 -1.73 16.91
C ALA A 174 -7.97 -2.13 17.16
N ASN A 175 -8.67 -2.64 16.15
CA ASN A 175 -10.11 -2.92 16.22
C ASN A 175 -10.43 -4.43 16.31
N TYR A 176 -9.50 -5.30 15.91
CA TYR A 176 -9.64 -6.76 15.88
C TYR A 176 -8.41 -7.41 16.54
N PRO A 177 -8.35 -7.48 17.88
CA PRO A 177 -7.14 -7.92 18.62
C PRO A 177 -6.66 -9.34 18.30
N ASP A 178 -7.52 -10.18 17.73
CA ASP A 178 -7.17 -11.55 17.35
C ASP A 178 -6.82 -11.70 15.86
N ALA A 179 -6.90 -10.63 15.07
CA ALA A 179 -6.62 -10.68 13.62
C ALA A 179 -5.20 -11.17 13.31
N GLU A 180 -4.21 -10.74 14.07
CA GLU A 180 -2.81 -11.18 13.92
C GLU A 180 -2.61 -12.67 14.22
N LYS A 181 -3.49 -13.28 14.99
CA LYS A 181 -3.44 -14.71 15.35
C LYS A 181 -4.22 -15.60 14.39
N HIS A 182 -4.91 -15.02 13.41
CA HIS A 182 -5.68 -15.77 12.45
C HIS A 182 -4.79 -16.71 11.65
N ALA A 183 -5.11 -17.99 11.60
CA ALA A 183 -4.24 -19.04 11.04
C ALA A 183 -3.87 -18.82 9.56
N PHE A 184 -4.70 -18.10 8.80
CA PHE A 184 -4.49 -17.82 7.39
C PHE A 184 -4.14 -16.36 7.11
N TYR A 185 -4.90 -15.39 7.63
CA TYR A 185 -4.70 -13.96 7.32
C TYR A 185 -3.74 -13.25 8.29
N GLY A 186 -3.41 -13.86 9.43
CA GLY A 186 -2.59 -13.23 10.46
C GLY A 186 -1.23 -12.76 9.98
N GLU A 187 -0.57 -13.53 9.10
CA GLU A 187 0.73 -13.15 8.53
C GLU A 187 0.64 -11.88 7.66
N TRP A 188 -0.43 -11.72 6.88
CA TRP A 188 -0.68 -10.51 6.11
C TRP A 188 -0.83 -9.29 7.03
N VAL A 189 -1.63 -9.42 8.09
CA VAL A 189 -1.84 -8.34 9.07
C VAL A 189 -0.53 -8.00 9.78
N GLN A 190 0.21 -9.02 10.26
CA GLN A 190 1.50 -8.84 10.95
C GLN A 190 2.53 -8.16 10.05
N SER A 191 2.61 -8.55 8.78
CA SER A 191 3.58 -7.99 7.83
C SER A 191 3.43 -6.47 7.71
N TYR A 192 2.22 -5.99 7.46
CA TYR A 192 1.97 -4.56 7.25
C TYR A 192 1.78 -3.76 8.55
N ALA A 193 1.50 -4.40 9.69
CA ALA A 193 1.45 -3.76 11.00
C ALA A 193 2.80 -3.72 11.72
N SER A 194 3.84 -4.37 11.18
CA SER A 194 5.15 -4.51 11.81
C SER A 194 5.88 -3.18 12.00
N GLU A 195 6.73 -3.11 13.04
CA GLU A 195 7.63 -1.97 13.23
C GLU A 195 8.59 -1.80 12.04
N GLY A 196 9.07 -2.90 11.45
CA GLY A 196 9.95 -2.86 10.27
C GLY A 196 9.28 -2.17 9.07
N TYR A 197 8.01 -2.49 8.78
CA TYR A 197 7.25 -1.83 7.71
C TYR A 197 7.02 -0.35 8.01
N ALA A 198 6.70 -0.01 9.25
CA ALA A 198 6.54 1.37 9.70
C ALA A 198 7.85 2.18 9.56
N GLU A 199 9.01 1.59 9.93
CA GLU A 199 10.32 2.24 9.75
C GLU A 199 10.66 2.48 8.27
N GLU A 200 10.29 1.54 7.39
CA GLU A 200 10.44 1.75 5.95
C GLU A 200 9.60 2.94 5.48
N ASN A 201 8.34 3.01 5.87
CA ASN A 201 7.46 4.12 5.54
C ASN A 201 7.95 5.48 6.09
N VAL A 202 8.55 5.50 7.27
CA VAL A 202 9.23 6.69 7.81
C VAL A 202 10.38 7.13 6.89
N ARG A 203 11.16 6.21 6.34
CA ARG A 203 12.24 6.55 5.39
C ARG A 203 11.68 7.09 4.07
N LEU A 204 10.57 6.53 3.56
CA LEU A 204 9.92 7.04 2.34
C LEU A 204 9.33 8.44 2.53
N THR A 205 8.66 8.67 3.66
CA THR A 205 8.11 9.99 3.97
C THR A 205 9.21 11.03 4.16
N ALA A 206 10.30 10.69 4.84
CA ALA A 206 11.47 11.57 4.97
C ALA A 206 12.10 11.90 3.60
N LEU A 207 12.14 10.92 2.69
CA LEU A 207 12.62 11.17 1.33
C LEU A 207 11.64 12.08 0.56
N MET A 208 10.33 11.91 0.72
CA MET A 208 9.32 12.80 0.12
C MET A 208 9.52 14.24 0.55
N GLU A 209 9.65 14.49 1.85
CA GLU A 209 9.88 15.86 2.38
C GLU A 209 11.17 16.48 1.82
N ARG A 210 12.25 15.69 1.74
CA ARG A 210 13.52 16.15 1.18
C ARG A 210 13.40 16.49 -0.30
N LEU A 211 12.74 15.66 -1.10
CA LEU A 211 12.56 15.87 -2.53
C LEU A 211 11.70 17.10 -2.86
N THR A 212 10.86 17.50 -1.92
CA THR A 212 9.90 18.60 -2.11
C THR A 212 10.31 19.90 -1.41
N GLU A 213 11.52 19.94 -0.85
CA GLU A 213 12.04 21.16 -0.23
C GLU A 213 12.05 22.32 -1.23
N GLY A 214 11.39 23.41 -0.89
CA GLY A 214 11.30 24.60 -1.75
C GLY A 214 10.30 24.49 -2.92
N TYR A 215 9.46 23.46 -2.97
CA TYR A 215 8.42 23.33 -3.98
C TYR A 215 7.37 24.46 -3.85
N SER A 216 6.94 24.97 -5.00
CA SER A 216 5.81 25.88 -5.09
C SER A 216 4.49 25.19 -4.82
N GLU A 217 3.46 25.98 -4.49
CA GLU A 217 2.10 25.47 -4.31
C GLU A 217 1.58 24.67 -5.52
N GLN A 218 1.94 25.10 -6.75
CA GLN A 218 1.55 24.39 -7.96
C GLN A 218 2.21 23.00 -8.06
N GLN A 219 3.49 22.89 -7.69
CA GLN A 219 4.20 21.60 -7.67
C GLN A 219 3.62 20.67 -6.58
N LEU A 220 3.36 21.20 -5.38
CA LEU A 220 2.73 20.43 -4.31
C LEU A 220 1.32 19.97 -4.70
N GLN A 221 0.56 20.79 -5.44
CA GLN A 221 -0.75 20.38 -5.94
C GLN A 221 -0.62 19.26 -6.97
N HIS A 222 0.34 19.31 -7.88
CA HIS A 222 0.61 18.25 -8.84
C HIS A 222 0.92 16.91 -8.16
N LEU A 223 1.78 16.91 -7.13
CA LEU A 223 2.05 15.72 -6.32
C LEU A 223 0.80 15.19 -5.62
N THR A 224 -0.04 16.11 -5.13
CA THR A 224 -1.31 15.76 -4.48
C THR A 224 -2.24 15.05 -5.47
N ASP A 225 -2.33 15.55 -6.70
CA ASP A 225 -3.18 14.97 -7.74
C ASP A 225 -2.71 13.55 -8.12
N ILE A 226 -1.40 13.31 -8.20
CA ILE A 226 -0.81 11.98 -8.43
C ILE A 226 -1.15 11.04 -7.27
N PHE A 227 -0.94 11.46 -6.02
CA PHE A 227 -1.19 10.64 -4.84
C PHE A 227 -2.68 10.29 -4.71
N VAL A 228 -3.58 11.25 -4.95
CA VAL A 228 -5.03 11.02 -4.94
C VAL A 228 -5.44 10.07 -6.06
N ALA A 229 -4.86 10.20 -7.25
CA ALA A 229 -5.12 9.26 -8.35
C ALA A 229 -4.70 7.83 -7.97
N CYS A 230 -3.49 7.64 -7.42
CA CYS A 230 -3.02 6.34 -6.93
C CYS A 230 -3.91 5.80 -5.80
N SER A 231 -4.36 6.65 -4.86
CA SER A 231 -5.30 6.23 -3.83
C SER A 231 -6.64 5.75 -4.41
N ARG A 232 -7.13 6.34 -5.49
CA ARG A 232 -8.33 5.85 -6.19
C ARG A 232 -8.08 4.51 -6.88
N TYR A 233 -6.89 4.31 -7.44
CA TYR A 233 -6.50 3.01 -8.02
C TYR A 233 -6.42 1.92 -6.95
N GLU A 234 -5.94 2.23 -5.74
CA GLU A 234 -5.99 1.31 -4.60
C GLU A 234 -7.43 0.91 -4.25
N ALA A 235 -8.38 1.88 -4.22
CA ALA A 235 -9.79 1.57 -4.02
C ALA A 235 -10.32 0.60 -5.10
N MET A 236 -9.99 0.86 -6.36
CA MET A 236 -10.36 -0.03 -7.48
C MET A 236 -9.69 -1.41 -7.36
N PHE A 237 -8.50 -1.50 -6.77
CA PHE A 237 -7.81 -2.76 -6.53
C PHE A 237 -8.56 -3.60 -5.47
N TRP A 238 -9.06 -2.98 -4.40
CA TRP A 238 -9.92 -3.64 -3.42
C TRP A 238 -11.25 -4.10 -4.04
N ASP A 239 -11.89 -3.26 -4.89
CA ASP A 239 -13.11 -3.63 -5.62
C ASP A 239 -12.87 -4.83 -6.55
N MET A 240 -11.76 -4.83 -7.28
CA MET A 240 -11.32 -5.94 -8.13
C MET A 240 -11.09 -7.22 -7.31
N ALA A 241 -10.36 -7.12 -6.20
CA ALA A 241 -10.08 -8.25 -5.33
C ALA A 241 -11.37 -8.85 -4.73
N TRP A 242 -12.35 -8.01 -4.43
CA TRP A 242 -13.66 -8.44 -3.91
C TRP A 242 -14.52 -9.09 -4.98
N SER A 243 -14.61 -8.49 -6.17
CA SER A 243 -15.49 -8.95 -7.26
C SER A 243 -14.90 -10.09 -8.08
N GLY A 244 -13.57 -10.24 -8.12
CA GLY A 244 -12.88 -11.14 -9.04
C GLY A 244 -12.90 -10.63 -10.49
N ALA A 245 -13.10 -9.33 -10.72
CA ALA A 245 -13.17 -8.75 -12.05
C ALA A 245 -11.80 -8.75 -12.76
N MET A 246 -11.80 -9.17 -14.03
CA MET A 246 -10.62 -9.20 -14.91
C MET A 246 -10.53 -7.95 -15.80
#